data_808e378aab66adce08c660ff77400d5b
#
_entry.id   808e378aab66adce08c660ff77400d5b
#
_cell.length_a   1.000
_cell.length_b   1.000
_cell.length_c   1.000
_cell.angle_alpha   90.00
_cell.angle_beta   90.00
_cell.angle_gamma   90.00
#
_symmetry.space_group_name_H-M   'P 1'
#
loop_
_entity.id
_entity.type
_entity.pdbx_description
1 polymer ?
#
loop_
_entity_poly.entity_id
_entity_poly.type
_entity_poly.pdbx_seq_one_letter_code
_entity_poly.pdbx_strand_id
1 'polypeptide(L)'
;MQPYKIQELEKCGLFSKLFGSTPTENGWKELNNLLAQAQDVASISADDVHSALKKWGVKFNEENLPRRAALYRQLADVSFTDAQTSDDPLFAQLKRLAELLELHENQVKLADKSARTAAYFQRCRRILSNEEKLDINSINELFGYDYEDGLAIRKQVFQAHFNLLFEDIVKEARYSPEQEAGFRKDCERLDIPYEFKNNIVSALNKYRSLWDAENRKLEPLDIDLPLEKGEVCYVHVNCGLCQNKVVEREDNYFELTRKFNIDETVNFKGEKLEHPKIKEEITALLELGHFFLTNTRIIYLSQKQALAKRLDDLTGADFDGINIVTFHDKDKQEHLLKFPDEAAGVVYILFKRVKNKEI
;
A
#
# COMPACT_ATOMS: atom_id res chain seq x y z
N MET A 1 2.26 -24.66 -22.71
CA MET A 1 0.81 -24.70 -22.36
C MET A 1 0.01 -24.12 -23.53
N GLN A 2 -1.11 -24.73 -23.93
CA GLN A 2 -1.91 -24.18 -25.05
C GLN A 2 -2.80 -23.04 -24.52
N PRO A 3 -2.68 -21.81 -25.03
CA PRO A 3 -3.45 -20.66 -24.54
C PRO A 3 -4.91 -20.69 -25.00
N TYR A 4 -5.20 -21.40 -26.08
CA TYR A 4 -6.51 -21.43 -26.71
C TYR A 4 -7.37 -22.56 -26.16
N LYS A 5 -8.66 -22.28 -25.88
CA LYS A 5 -9.62 -23.29 -25.45
C LYS A 5 -10.65 -23.49 -26.55
N ILE A 6 -11.07 -24.73 -26.78
CA ILE A 6 -12.14 -25.03 -27.74
C ILE A 6 -13.43 -24.36 -27.32
N GLN A 7 -14.04 -23.65 -28.25
CA GLN A 7 -15.29 -22.91 -28.08
C GLN A 7 -16.39 -23.58 -28.89
N GLU A 8 -17.61 -23.67 -28.30
CA GLU A 8 -18.78 -24.16 -29.02
C GLU A 8 -19.28 -23.11 -30.01
N LEU A 9 -19.58 -23.58 -31.23
CA LEU A 9 -20.17 -22.73 -32.26
C LEU A 9 -21.66 -22.47 -31.98
N GLU A 10 -22.08 -21.26 -32.22
CA GLU A 10 -23.49 -20.90 -32.09
C GLU A 10 -24.34 -21.61 -33.15
N LYS A 11 -25.45 -22.22 -32.72
CA LYS A 11 -26.40 -22.87 -33.64
C LYS A 11 -27.05 -21.83 -34.52
N CYS A 12 -26.97 -21.99 -35.84
CA CYS A 12 -27.68 -21.14 -36.76
C CYS A 12 -29.19 -21.38 -36.58
N GLY A 13 -29.93 -20.38 -36.12
CA GLY A 13 -31.41 -20.43 -36.03
C GLY A 13 -32.06 -20.54 -37.42
N LEU A 14 -33.32 -21.00 -37.48
CA LEU A 14 -34.09 -21.13 -38.70
C LEU A 14 -34.15 -19.79 -39.50
N PHE A 15 -34.23 -18.66 -38.82
CA PHE A 15 -34.26 -17.32 -39.41
C PHE A 15 -32.92 -16.92 -40.06
N SER A 16 -31.77 -17.28 -39.47
CA SER A 16 -30.45 -16.97 -40.07
C SER A 16 -30.25 -17.74 -41.39
N LYS A 17 -30.80 -18.97 -41.51
CA LYS A 17 -30.76 -19.75 -42.74
C LYS A 17 -31.65 -19.15 -43.85
N LEU A 18 -32.79 -18.54 -43.50
CA LEU A 18 -33.72 -17.91 -44.42
C LEU A 18 -33.24 -16.56 -44.96
N PHE A 19 -32.52 -15.79 -44.16
CA PHE A 19 -32.05 -14.44 -44.50
C PHE A 19 -30.54 -14.38 -44.85
N GLY A 20 -29.85 -15.50 -44.93
CA GLY A 20 -28.45 -15.56 -45.34
C GLY A 20 -27.45 -14.90 -44.37
N SER A 21 -27.92 -14.59 -43.17
CA SER A 21 -27.02 -14.02 -42.11
C SER A 21 -26.35 -15.14 -41.36
N THR A 22 -25.04 -15.29 -41.55
CA THR A 22 -24.22 -16.21 -40.77
C THR A 22 -23.67 -15.49 -39.52
N PRO A 23 -23.67 -16.14 -38.35
CA PRO A 23 -23.05 -15.52 -37.16
C PRO A 23 -21.54 -15.35 -37.40
N THR A 24 -21.11 -14.13 -37.67
CA THR A 24 -19.67 -13.82 -37.89
C THR A 24 -18.84 -14.19 -36.68
N GLU A 25 -19.43 -14.23 -35.48
CA GLU A 25 -18.79 -14.68 -34.25
C GLU A 25 -18.29 -16.13 -34.34
N ASN A 26 -19.01 -17.00 -35.05
CA ASN A 26 -18.57 -18.38 -35.29
C ASN A 26 -17.26 -18.46 -36.09
N GLY A 27 -16.99 -17.48 -36.96
CA GLY A 27 -15.71 -17.42 -37.68
C GLY A 27 -14.51 -17.26 -36.73
N TRP A 28 -14.67 -16.38 -35.73
CA TRP A 28 -13.63 -16.17 -34.71
C TRP A 28 -13.48 -17.36 -33.78
N LYS A 29 -14.59 -18.00 -33.38
CA LYS A 29 -14.57 -19.25 -32.61
C LYS A 29 -13.91 -20.40 -33.38
N GLU A 30 -14.19 -20.51 -34.68
CA GLU A 30 -13.57 -21.54 -35.53
C GLU A 30 -12.07 -21.30 -35.72
N LEU A 31 -11.64 -20.06 -35.92
CA LEU A 31 -10.22 -19.70 -35.92
C LEU A 31 -9.54 -20.01 -34.57
N ASN A 32 -10.19 -19.63 -33.46
CA ASN A 32 -9.69 -19.97 -32.14
C ASN A 32 -9.58 -21.51 -31.94
N ASN A 33 -10.57 -22.27 -32.43
CA ASN A 33 -10.55 -23.74 -32.35
C ASN A 33 -9.47 -24.37 -33.21
N LEU A 34 -9.21 -23.78 -34.37
CA LEU A 34 -8.07 -24.18 -35.21
C LEU A 34 -6.76 -24.01 -34.47
N LEU A 35 -6.55 -22.88 -33.82
CA LEU A 35 -5.38 -22.60 -32.97
C LEU A 35 -5.33 -23.55 -31.76
N ALA A 36 -6.48 -23.84 -31.13
CA ALA A 36 -6.56 -24.74 -29.97
C ALA A 36 -6.24 -26.20 -30.29
N GLN A 37 -6.50 -26.64 -31.51
CA GLN A 37 -6.26 -28.03 -31.97
C GLN A 37 -4.86 -28.24 -32.51
N ALA A 38 -4.18 -27.19 -32.94
CA ALA A 38 -2.83 -27.27 -33.47
C ALA A 38 -1.83 -27.56 -32.33
N GLN A 39 -0.95 -28.51 -32.54
CA GLN A 39 0.18 -28.78 -31.62
C GLN A 39 1.24 -27.66 -31.72
N ASP A 40 1.40 -27.11 -32.91
CA ASP A 40 2.32 -26.04 -33.26
C ASP A 40 1.64 -25.09 -34.26
N VAL A 41 1.74 -23.80 -34.04
CA VAL A 41 1.25 -22.79 -34.97
C VAL A 41 1.90 -22.89 -36.36
N ALA A 42 3.12 -23.40 -36.44
CA ALA A 42 3.80 -23.63 -37.71
C ALA A 42 3.07 -24.64 -38.60
N SER A 43 2.25 -25.53 -38.04
CA SER A 43 1.45 -26.51 -38.81
C SER A 43 0.24 -25.91 -39.50
N ILE A 44 -0.13 -24.67 -39.18
CA ILE A 44 -1.30 -23.97 -39.75
C ILE A 44 -0.87 -23.20 -40.99
N SER A 45 -1.60 -23.40 -42.08
CA SER A 45 -1.43 -22.61 -43.30
C SER A 45 -2.31 -21.36 -43.31
N ALA A 46 -1.95 -20.36 -44.13
CA ALA A 46 -2.81 -19.18 -44.34
C ALA A 46 -4.17 -19.57 -44.95
N ASP A 47 -4.19 -20.62 -45.80
CA ASP A 47 -5.42 -21.13 -46.39
C ASP A 47 -6.37 -21.73 -45.36
N ASP A 48 -5.85 -22.39 -44.32
CA ASP A 48 -6.66 -22.91 -43.20
C ASP A 48 -7.37 -21.76 -42.46
N VAL A 49 -6.62 -20.70 -42.15
CA VAL A 49 -7.14 -19.50 -41.50
C VAL A 49 -8.22 -18.83 -42.35
N HIS A 50 -7.93 -18.60 -43.64
CA HIS A 50 -8.88 -17.97 -44.54
C HIS A 50 -10.15 -18.83 -44.76
N SER A 51 -9.99 -20.15 -44.83
CA SER A 51 -11.10 -21.11 -45.01
C SER A 51 -12.01 -21.12 -43.78
N ALA A 52 -11.45 -21.10 -42.55
CA ALA A 52 -12.22 -21.04 -41.33
C ALA A 52 -13.05 -19.76 -41.24
N LEU A 53 -12.50 -18.63 -41.64
CA LEU A 53 -13.19 -17.35 -41.62
C LEU A 53 -14.21 -17.15 -42.75
N LYS A 54 -13.83 -17.56 -43.98
CA LYS A 54 -14.67 -17.39 -45.18
C LYS A 54 -16.00 -18.14 -45.06
N LYS A 55 -16.04 -19.29 -44.45
CA LYS A 55 -17.23 -20.09 -44.17
C LYS A 55 -18.31 -19.29 -43.44
N TRP A 56 -17.88 -18.32 -42.61
CA TRP A 56 -18.74 -17.48 -41.78
C TRP A 56 -18.82 -16.03 -42.27
N GLY A 57 -18.36 -15.74 -43.50
CA GLY A 57 -18.38 -14.43 -44.09
C GLY A 57 -17.43 -13.41 -43.44
N VAL A 58 -16.45 -13.86 -42.66
CA VAL A 58 -15.47 -12.99 -42.04
C VAL A 58 -14.29 -12.79 -42.98
N LYS A 59 -13.83 -11.54 -43.13
CA LYS A 59 -12.61 -11.17 -43.85
C LYS A 59 -11.75 -10.31 -42.92
N PHE A 60 -10.44 -10.40 -43.05
CA PHE A 60 -9.53 -9.50 -42.33
C PHE A 60 -9.69 -8.07 -42.89
N ASN A 61 -10.01 -7.14 -41.98
CA ASN A 61 -10.11 -5.71 -42.24
C ASN A 61 -9.69 -4.95 -40.98
N GLU A 62 -9.70 -3.62 -41.04
CA GLU A 62 -9.34 -2.76 -39.91
C GLU A 62 -10.31 -2.89 -38.71
N GLU A 63 -11.60 -3.12 -38.97
CA GLU A 63 -12.60 -3.24 -37.91
C GLU A 63 -12.36 -4.45 -37.00
N ASN A 64 -11.82 -5.52 -37.55
CA ASN A 64 -11.54 -6.74 -36.77
C ASN A 64 -10.09 -6.90 -36.33
N LEU A 65 -9.24 -5.91 -36.59
CA LEU A 65 -7.87 -5.87 -36.12
C LEU A 65 -7.72 -6.06 -34.60
N PRO A 66 -8.58 -5.47 -33.74
CA PRO A 66 -8.51 -5.73 -32.28
C PRO A 66 -8.73 -7.20 -31.91
N ARG A 67 -9.56 -7.93 -32.63
CA ARG A 67 -9.80 -9.37 -32.40
C ARG A 67 -8.60 -10.22 -32.80
N ARG A 68 -7.98 -9.91 -33.93
CA ARG A 68 -6.74 -10.56 -34.37
C ARG A 68 -5.61 -10.33 -33.36
N ALA A 69 -5.45 -9.10 -32.93
CA ALA A 69 -4.49 -8.72 -31.89
C ALA A 69 -4.76 -9.43 -30.54
N ALA A 70 -6.04 -9.63 -30.17
CA ALA A 70 -6.41 -10.36 -28.96
C ALA A 70 -6.04 -11.86 -29.03
N LEU A 71 -6.21 -12.49 -30.19
CA LEU A 71 -5.76 -13.88 -30.41
C LEU A 71 -4.24 -13.98 -30.31
N TYR A 72 -3.51 -13.08 -30.94
CA TYR A 72 -2.05 -13.02 -30.84
C TYR A 72 -1.60 -12.85 -29.40
N ARG A 73 -2.23 -11.92 -28.66
CA ARG A 73 -1.88 -11.64 -27.28
C ARG A 73 -1.98 -12.86 -26.37
N GLN A 74 -2.97 -13.73 -26.57
CA GLN A 74 -3.10 -14.96 -25.77
C GLN A 74 -1.85 -15.86 -25.88
N LEU A 75 -1.30 -16.01 -27.08
CA LEU A 75 -0.08 -16.77 -27.27
C LEU A 75 1.14 -16.01 -26.73
N ALA A 76 1.19 -14.69 -26.92
CA ALA A 76 2.29 -13.87 -26.41
C ALA A 76 2.37 -13.93 -24.88
N ASP A 77 1.24 -13.83 -24.17
CA ASP A 77 1.18 -13.92 -22.71
C ASP A 77 1.75 -15.26 -22.21
N VAL A 78 1.43 -16.37 -22.86
CA VAL A 78 1.97 -17.69 -22.52
C VAL A 78 3.44 -17.82 -22.92
N SER A 79 3.82 -17.40 -24.12
CA SER A 79 5.18 -17.49 -24.61
C SER A 79 6.16 -16.75 -23.71
N PHE A 80 5.87 -15.50 -23.35
CA PHE A 80 6.73 -14.74 -22.45
C PHE A 80 6.72 -15.28 -21.01
N THR A 81 5.63 -15.91 -20.56
CA THR A 81 5.55 -16.50 -19.21
C THR A 81 6.35 -17.79 -19.11
N ASP A 82 6.28 -18.67 -20.13
CA ASP A 82 6.83 -20.03 -20.12
C ASP A 82 8.24 -20.12 -20.70
N ALA A 83 8.67 -19.16 -21.55
CA ALA A 83 10.01 -19.15 -22.15
C ALA A 83 11.11 -19.17 -21.08
N GLN A 84 12.15 -19.98 -21.34
CA GLN A 84 13.31 -20.11 -20.47
C GLN A 84 14.53 -19.36 -21.00
N THR A 85 14.60 -19.18 -22.32
CA THR A 85 15.70 -18.51 -23.01
C THR A 85 15.18 -17.59 -24.10
N SER A 86 16.00 -16.63 -24.53
CA SER A 86 15.65 -15.69 -25.60
C SER A 86 15.45 -16.30 -26.98
N ASP A 87 15.93 -17.53 -27.20
CA ASP A 87 15.78 -18.31 -28.40
C ASP A 87 14.75 -19.46 -28.29
N ASP A 88 13.88 -19.38 -27.26
CA ASP A 88 12.83 -20.38 -27.03
C ASP A 88 11.94 -20.54 -28.28
N PRO A 89 11.63 -21.80 -28.71
CA PRO A 89 10.76 -22.07 -29.86
C PRO A 89 9.40 -21.36 -29.81
N LEU A 90 8.91 -21.00 -28.64
CA LEU A 90 7.66 -20.24 -28.46
C LEU A 90 7.69 -18.88 -29.19
N PHE A 91 8.85 -18.24 -29.29
CA PHE A 91 8.97 -16.95 -30.01
C PHE A 91 8.88 -17.11 -31.53
N ALA A 92 9.33 -18.26 -32.06
CA ALA A 92 9.12 -18.59 -33.48
C ALA A 92 7.64 -18.80 -33.80
N GLN A 93 6.88 -19.42 -32.90
CA GLN A 93 5.43 -19.57 -33.03
C GLN A 93 4.71 -18.23 -33.00
N LEU A 94 5.15 -17.28 -32.15
CA LEU A 94 4.60 -15.91 -32.11
C LEU A 94 4.79 -15.20 -33.45
N LYS A 95 5.99 -15.24 -34.01
CA LYS A 95 6.26 -14.66 -35.32
C LYS A 95 5.34 -15.24 -36.40
N ARG A 96 5.23 -16.56 -36.42
CA ARG A 96 4.33 -17.25 -37.38
C ARG A 96 2.87 -16.86 -37.21
N LEU A 97 2.39 -16.76 -35.97
CA LEU A 97 1.01 -16.33 -35.68
C LEU A 97 0.75 -14.90 -36.14
N ALA A 98 1.69 -13.97 -35.92
CA ALA A 98 1.56 -12.60 -36.39
C ALA A 98 1.36 -12.53 -37.92
N GLU A 99 2.12 -13.35 -38.67
CA GLU A 99 1.97 -13.50 -40.14
C GLU A 99 0.60 -14.06 -40.53
N LEU A 100 0.15 -15.15 -39.87
CA LEU A 100 -1.14 -15.78 -40.14
C LEU A 100 -2.33 -14.85 -39.84
N LEU A 101 -2.20 -14.00 -38.83
CA LEU A 101 -3.22 -13.04 -38.45
C LEU A 101 -3.09 -11.70 -39.19
N GLU A 102 -2.14 -11.56 -40.11
CA GLU A 102 -1.86 -10.33 -40.87
C GLU A 102 -1.77 -9.08 -39.96
N LEU A 103 -1.01 -9.21 -38.85
CA LEU A 103 -0.82 -8.12 -37.91
C LEU A 103 0.29 -7.19 -38.39
N HIS A 104 0.08 -5.89 -38.26
CA HIS A 104 1.12 -4.91 -38.51
C HIS A 104 2.16 -4.89 -37.37
N GLU A 105 3.39 -4.52 -37.70
CA GLU A 105 4.50 -4.50 -36.76
C GLU A 105 4.19 -3.71 -35.46
N ASN A 106 3.45 -2.61 -35.58
CA ASN A 106 3.10 -1.80 -34.40
C ASN A 106 2.16 -2.53 -33.42
N GLN A 107 1.20 -3.34 -33.92
CA GLN A 107 0.33 -4.14 -33.06
C GLN A 107 1.10 -5.27 -32.37
N VAL A 108 1.98 -5.92 -33.11
CA VAL A 108 2.88 -6.96 -32.55
C VAL A 108 3.73 -6.36 -31.45
N LYS A 109 4.43 -5.24 -31.73
CA LYS A 109 5.26 -4.57 -30.72
C LYS A 109 4.49 -4.18 -29.47
N LEU A 110 3.25 -3.69 -29.62
CA LEU A 110 2.43 -3.29 -28.48
C LEU A 110 1.99 -4.51 -27.65
N ALA A 111 1.55 -5.59 -28.31
CA ALA A 111 1.15 -6.82 -27.64
C ALA A 111 2.35 -7.47 -26.92
N ASP A 112 3.49 -7.57 -27.60
CA ASP A 112 4.72 -8.13 -27.03
C ASP A 112 5.20 -7.31 -25.84
N LYS A 113 5.21 -5.99 -25.93
CA LYS A 113 5.59 -5.13 -24.81
C LYS A 113 4.72 -5.39 -23.58
N SER A 114 3.41 -5.50 -23.76
CA SER A 114 2.48 -5.76 -22.67
C SER A 114 2.72 -7.15 -22.04
N ALA A 115 2.80 -8.21 -22.87
CA ALA A 115 3.01 -9.58 -22.41
C ALA A 115 4.38 -9.73 -21.71
N ARG A 116 5.43 -9.17 -22.30
CA ARG A 116 6.79 -9.13 -21.76
C ARG A 116 6.86 -8.48 -20.39
N THR A 117 6.24 -7.29 -20.25
CA THR A 117 6.22 -6.57 -18.97
C THR A 117 5.48 -7.37 -17.90
N ALA A 118 4.33 -7.97 -18.24
CA ALA A 118 3.56 -8.79 -17.31
C ALA A 118 4.35 -10.04 -16.87
N ALA A 119 5.00 -10.73 -17.80
CA ALA A 119 5.81 -11.91 -17.51
C ALA A 119 7.05 -11.56 -16.66
N TYR A 120 7.76 -10.48 -16.99
CA TYR A 120 8.87 -9.97 -16.16
C TYR A 120 8.42 -9.66 -14.74
N PHE A 121 7.27 -8.97 -14.58
CA PHE A 121 6.67 -8.69 -13.28
C PHE A 121 6.40 -9.97 -12.48
N GLN A 122 5.85 -11.01 -13.13
CA GLN A 122 5.58 -12.30 -12.48
C GLN A 122 6.87 -13.03 -12.07
N ARG A 123 7.92 -13.00 -12.89
CA ARG A 123 9.23 -13.57 -12.53
C ARG A 123 9.80 -12.89 -11.29
N CYS A 124 9.79 -11.56 -11.24
CA CYS A 124 10.23 -10.81 -10.06
C CYS A 124 9.41 -11.16 -8.80
N ARG A 125 8.09 -11.38 -8.93
CA ARG A 125 7.27 -11.82 -7.79
C ARG A 125 7.68 -13.22 -7.31
N ARG A 126 7.99 -14.16 -8.22
CA ARG A 126 8.47 -15.49 -7.86
C ARG A 126 9.83 -15.46 -7.15
N ILE A 127 10.69 -14.50 -7.51
CA ILE A 127 11.95 -14.27 -6.79
C ILE A 127 11.68 -13.84 -5.35
N LEU A 128 10.75 -12.93 -5.14
CA LEU A 128 10.38 -12.48 -3.78
C LEU A 128 9.79 -13.61 -2.94
N SER A 129 8.93 -14.46 -3.53
CA SER A 129 8.34 -15.63 -2.85
C SER A 129 9.27 -16.82 -2.71
N ASN A 130 10.54 -16.74 -3.12
CA ASN A 130 11.53 -17.82 -3.17
C ASN A 130 11.16 -19.02 -4.07
N GLU A 131 10.24 -18.85 -5.00
CA GLU A 131 9.86 -19.87 -5.96
C GLU A 131 10.84 -19.95 -7.14
N GLU A 132 11.62 -18.89 -7.34
CA GLU A 132 12.59 -18.77 -8.43
C GLU A 132 13.93 -18.20 -7.95
N LYS A 133 15.04 -18.71 -8.48
CA LYS A 133 16.41 -18.32 -8.14
C LYS A 133 17.19 -17.74 -9.33
N LEU A 134 16.49 -17.21 -10.33
CA LEU A 134 17.15 -16.55 -11.45
C LEU A 134 17.78 -15.24 -11.00
N ASP A 135 18.97 -14.94 -11.49
CA ASP A 135 19.57 -13.62 -11.31
C ASP A 135 18.93 -12.58 -12.24
N ILE A 136 19.01 -11.33 -11.85
CA ILE A 136 18.35 -10.24 -12.56
C ILE A 136 18.90 -10.03 -13.97
N ASN A 137 20.19 -10.30 -14.22
CA ASN A 137 20.78 -10.13 -15.54
C ASN A 137 20.21 -11.17 -16.51
N SER A 138 20.08 -12.42 -16.08
CA SER A 138 19.44 -13.48 -16.88
C SER A 138 17.98 -13.15 -17.21
N ILE A 139 17.25 -12.54 -16.28
CA ILE A 139 15.87 -12.11 -16.54
C ILE A 139 15.84 -10.93 -17.52
N ASN A 140 16.70 -9.92 -17.35
CA ASN A 140 16.80 -8.82 -18.28
C ASN A 140 17.11 -9.29 -19.70
N GLU A 141 18.05 -10.22 -19.84
CA GLU A 141 18.42 -10.82 -21.12
C GLU A 141 17.24 -11.58 -21.75
N LEU A 142 16.59 -12.46 -20.99
CA LEU A 142 15.43 -13.23 -21.42
C LEU A 142 14.34 -12.34 -22.03
N PHE A 143 14.06 -11.21 -21.38
CA PHE A 143 13.00 -10.29 -21.81
C PHE A 143 13.50 -9.16 -22.71
N GLY A 144 14.80 -9.07 -22.99
CA GLY A 144 15.39 -8.01 -23.82
C GLY A 144 15.18 -6.62 -23.22
N TYR A 145 15.24 -6.49 -21.91
CA TYR A 145 15.25 -5.22 -21.21
C TYR A 145 16.68 -4.77 -20.94
N ASP A 146 16.94 -3.47 -21.08
CA ASP A 146 18.12 -2.88 -20.49
C ASP A 146 17.98 -2.79 -18.96
N TYR A 147 19.05 -2.36 -18.29
CA TYR A 147 19.06 -2.29 -16.83
C TYR A 147 18.01 -1.33 -16.30
N GLU A 148 17.85 -0.16 -16.91
CA GLU A 148 16.95 0.91 -16.45
C GLU A 148 15.48 0.54 -16.63
N ASP A 149 15.13 -0.01 -17.79
CA ASP A 149 13.75 -0.49 -18.05
C ASP A 149 13.37 -1.61 -17.07
N GLY A 150 14.28 -2.58 -16.86
CA GLY A 150 14.11 -3.64 -15.88
C GLY A 150 14.02 -3.11 -14.45
N LEU A 151 14.86 -2.14 -14.08
CA LEU A 151 14.85 -1.50 -12.76
C LEU A 151 13.49 -0.83 -12.46
N ALA A 152 12.90 -0.16 -13.45
CA ALA A 152 11.60 0.47 -13.29
C ALA A 152 10.49 -0.54 -12.93
N ILE A 153 10.49 -1.72 -13.59
CA ILE A 153 9.53 -2.79 -13.31
C ILE A 153 9.80 -3.41 -11.92
N ARG A 154 11.05 -3.69 -11.57
CA ARG A 154 11.44 -4.25 -10.27
C ARG A 154 11.02 -3.35 -9.11
N LYS A 155 11.21 -2.02 -9.25
CA LYS A 155 10.71 -1.05 -8.26
C LYS A 155 9.18 -1.11 -8.09
N GLN A 156 8.43 -1.30 -9.17
CA GLN A 156 6.98 -1.46 -9.10
C GLN A 156 6.58 -2.76 -8.39
N VAL A 157 7.27 -3.87 -8.67
CA VAL A 157 7.05 -5.15 -7.98
C VAL A 157 7.29 -5.02 -6.49
N PHE A 158 8.45 -4.43 -6.12
CA PHE A 158 8.77 -4.19 -4.72
C PHE A 158 7.75 -3.29 -4.03
N GLN A 159 7.34 -2.19 -4.69
CA GLN A 159 6.34 -1.27 -4.12
C GLN A 159 5.01 -1.97 -3.86
N ALA A 160 4.55 -2.83 -4.78
CA ALA A 160 3.32 -3.61 -4.59
C ALA A 160 3.44 -4.59 -3.42
N HIS A 161 4.58 -5.29 -3.30
CA HIS A 161 4.86 -6.20 -2.19
C HIS A 161 4.98 -5.47 -0.86
N PHE A 162 5.75 -4.38 -0.84
CA PHE A 162 5.93 -3.52 0.33
C PHE A 162 4.60 -2.98 0.84
N ASN A 163 3.72 -2.49 -0.02
CA ASN A 163 2.43 -1.93 0.39
C ASN A 163 1.60 -2.94 1.19
N LEU A 164 1.57 -4.21 0.77
CA LEU A 164 0.84 -5.27 1.48
C LEU A 164 1.40 -5.48 2.90
N LEU A 165 2.73 -5.56 3.03
CA LEU A 165 3.38 -5.75 4.33
C LEU A 165 3.31 -4.48 5.19
N PHE A 166 3.31 -3.32 4.58
CA PHE A 166 3.21 -2.03 5.28
C PHE A 166 1.82 -1.82 5.89
N GLU A 167 0.75 -2.34 5.28
CA GLU A 167 -0.59 -2.34 5.88
C GLU A 167 -0.61 -3.07 7.23
N ASP A 168 0.08 -4.20 7.35
CA ASP A 168 0.20 -4.92 8.62
C ASP A 168 1.03 -4.12 9.65
N ILE A 169 2.13 -3.49 9.22
CA ILE A 169 2.93 -2.61 10.08
C ILE A 169 2.08 -1.44 10.63
N VAL A 170 1.27 -0.83 9.77
CA VAL A 170 0.37 0.27 10.17
C VAL A 170 -0.70 -0.22 11.14
N LYS A 171 -1.30 -1.37 10.87
CA LYS A 171 -2.35 -1.98 11.71
C LYS A 171 -1.84 -2.34 13.10
N GLU A 172 -0.65 -2.90 13.18
CA GLU A 172 -0.01 -3.26 14.43
C GLU A 172 0.68 -2.07 15.11
N ALA A 173 0.93 -1.00 14.36
CA ALA A 173 1.73 0.16 14.75
C ALA A 173 3.13 -0.25 15.26
N ARG A 174 3.71 -1.29 14.68
CA ARG A 174 5.03 -1.87 15.06
C ARG A 174 5.85 -2.20 13.82
N TYR A 175 7.14 -1.89 13.89
CA TYR A 175 8.10 -2.20 12.83
C TYR A 175 9.36 -2.84 13.44
N SER A 176 9.48 -4.15 13.32
CA SER A 176 10.56 -4.91 13.93
C SER A 176 11.86 -4.84 13.12
N PRO A 177 13.03 -5.11 13.73
CA PRO A 177 14.30 -5.28 13.01
C PRO A 177 14.26 -6.39 11.96
N GLU A 178 13.50 -7.46 12.23
CA GLU A 178 13.34 -8.60 11.32
C GLU A 178 12.56 -8.20 10.05
N GLN A 179 11.51 -7.38 10.18
CA GLN A 179 10.78 -6.83 9.06
C GLN A 179 11.68 -5.92 8.21
N GLU A 180 12.51 -5.07 8.84
CA GLU A 180 13.48 -4.26 8.12
C GLU A 180 14.49 -5.11 7.35
N ALA A 181 15.07 -6.12 8.01
CA ALA A 181 15.99 -7.05 7.36
C ALA A 181 15.33 -7.79 6.20
N GLY A 182 14.05 -8.14 6.33
CA GLY A 182 13.24 -8.70 5.26
C GLY A 182 13.17 -7.78 4.04
N PHE A 183 12.79 -6.52 4.23
CA PHE A 183 12.72 -5.54 3.13
C PHE A 183 14.07 -5.28 2.46
N ARG A 184 15.16 -5.21 3.23
CA ARG A 184 16.52 -5.07 2.68
C ARG A 184 16.89 -6.25 1.80
N LYS A 185 16.61 -7.48 2.27
CA LYS A 185 16.83 -8.70 1.52
C LYS A 185 16.00 -8.76 0.23
N ASP A 186 14.76 -8.29 0.26
CA ASP A 186 13.91 -8.24 -0.92
C ASP A 186 14.42 -7.22 -1.95
N CYS A 187 14.94 -6.07 -1.48
CA CYS A 187 15.62 -5.10 -2.35
C CYS A 187 16.89 -5.70 -2.98
N GLU A 188 17.71 -6.41 -2.21
CA GLU A 188 18.91 -7.10 -2.70
C GLU A 188 18.55 -8.16 -3.77
N ARG A 189 17.51 -8.97 -3.54
CA ARG A 189 17.05 -9.98 -4.51
C ARG A 189 16.58 -9.39 -5.82
N LEU A 190 15.96 -8.21 -5.76
CA LEU A 190 15.48 -7.50 -6.94
C LEU A 190 16.53 -6.57 -7.54
N ASP A 191 17.71 -6.48 -6.97
CA ASP A 191 18.77 -5.55 -7.39
C ASP A 191 18.23 -4.13 -7.53
N ILE A 192 17.62 -3.63 -6.43
CA ILE A 192 17.09 -2.27 -6.34
C ILE A 192 17.60 -1.56 -5.07
N PRO A 193 17.73 -0.23 -5.08
CA PRO A 193 18.11 0.50 -3.88
C PRO A 193 17.03 0.42 -2.79
N TYR A 194 17.47 0.30 -1.53
CA TYR A 194 16.58 0.37 -0.36
C TYR A 194 16.27 1.84 -0.03
N GLU A 195 15.29 2.39 -0.68
CA GLU A 195 14.90 3.79 -0.58
C GLU A 195 13.39 3.95 -0.48
N PHE A 196 12.95 4.81 0.43
CA PHE A 196 11.55 5.15 0.61
C PHE A 196 11.32 6.66 0.58
N LYS A 197 10.11 7.08 0.29
CA LYS A 197 9.68 8.46 0.41
C LYS A 197 9.72 8.91 1.87
N ASN A 198 9.99 10.20 2.12
CA ASN A 198 10.15 10.75 3.46
C ASN A 198 8.98 10.45 4.41
N ASN A 199 7.74 10.50 3.91
CA ASN A 199 6.57 10.16 4.72
C ASN A 199 6.54 8.69 5.17
N ILE A 200 7.01 7.77 4.34
CA ILE A 200 7.15 6.35 4.69
C ILE A 200 8.25 6.17 5.72
N VAL A 201 9.41 6.81 5.50
CA VAL A 201 10.55 6.78 6.44
C VAL A 201 10.10 7.27 7.81
N SER A 202 9.40 8.40 7.89
CA SER A 202 8.88 8.94 9.16
C SER A 202 7.93 7.95 9.85
N ALA A 203 7.01 7.33 9.10
CA ALA A 203 6.10 6.32 9.65
C ALA A 203 6.85 5.08 10.16
N LEU A 204 7.81 4.54 9.39
CA LEU A 204 8.63 3.41 9.80
C LEU A 204 9.45 3.73 11.05
N ASN A 205 10.06 4.92 11.14
CA ASN A 205 10.79 5.37 12.32
C ASN A 205 9.88 5.44 13.56
N LYS A 206 8.67 6.00 13.42
CA LYS A 206 7.68 6.02 14.50
C LYS A 206 7.36 4.61 14.99
N TYR A 207 7.02 3.70 14.09
CA TYR A 207 6.65 2.33 14.45
C TYR A 207 7.85 1.52 14.99
N ARG A 208 9.08 1.83 14.53
CA ARG A 208 10.31 1.27 15.09
C ARG A 208 10.50 1.72 16.53
N SER A 209 10.32 3.01 16.82
CA SER A 209 10.44 3.54 18.18
C SER A 209 9.43 2.91 19.15
N LEU A 210 8.20 2.63 18.69
CA LEU A 210 7.21 1.93 19.48
C LEU A 210 7.60 0.46 19.73
N TRP A 211 8.11 -0.24 18.71
CA TRP A 211 8.62 -1.61 18.84
C TRP A 211 9.81 -1.66 19.80
N ASP A 212 10.77 -0.75 19.65
CA ASP A 212 11.94 -0.63 20.51
C ASP A 212 11.54 -0.39 21.98
N ALA A 213 10.57 0.49 22.20
CA ALA A 213 10.04 0.76 23.54
C ALA A 213 9.42 -0.47 24.21
N GLU A 214 8.85 -1.37 23.45
CA GLU A 214 8.26 -2.61 23.97
C GLU A 214 9.30 -3.71 24.21
N ASN A 215 10.30 -3.84 23.33
CA ASN A 215 11.10 -5.06 23.23
C ASN A 215 12.55 -4.89 23.68
N ARG A 216 13.09 -3.66 23.61
CA ARG A 216 14.48 -3.44 24.03
C ARG A 216 14.60 -3.29 25.53
N LYS A 217 15.75 -3.72 26.04
CA LYS A 217 16.15 -3.44 27.43
C LYS A 217 16.25 -1.94 27.65
N LEU A 218 15.71 -1.46 28.79
CA LEU A 218 15.80 -0.07 29.17
C LEU A 218 17.21 0.26 29.65
N GLU A 219 17.80 1.27 29.04
CA GLU A 219 19.13 1.76 29.48
C GLU A 219 18.99 3.03 30.30
N PRO A 220 19.72 3.15 31.42
CA PRO A 220 19.74 4.37 32.20
C PRO A 220 20.24 5.56 31.40
N LEU A 221 19.56 6.70 31.56
CA LEU A 221 19.98 7.98 30.99
C LEU A 221 20.79 8.76 32.04
N ASP A 222 21.92 9.32 31.63
CA ASP A 222 22.67 10.32 32.41
C ASP A 222 21.97 11.67 32.22
N ILE A 223 21.47 12.24 33.33
CA ILE A 223 20.70 13.48 33.34
C ILE A 223 21.16 14.42 34.46
N ASP A 224 21.10 15.70 34.21
CA ASP A 224 21.38 16.74 35.22
C ASP A 224 20.11 17.01 36.06
N LEU A 225 19.72 15.98 36.83
CA LEU A 225 18.60 16.05 37.77
C LEU A 225 19.00 15.35 39.07
N PRO A 226 18.75 15.95 40.25
CA PRO A 226 19.03 15.30 41.52
C PRO A 226 18.11 14.09 41.72
N LEU A 227 18.67 12.90 41.54
CA LEU A 227 17.99 11.61 41.74
C LEU A 227 18.20 11.11 43.16
N GLU A 228 17.22 10.36 43.69
CA GLU A 228 17.34 9.66 44.96
C GLU A 228 18.39 8.53 44.88
N LYS A 229 18.91 8.03 46.01
CA LYS A 229 19.87 6.93 46.02
C LYS A 229 19.24 5.67 45.39
N GLY A 230 19.84 5.19 44.28
CA GLY A 230 19.34 4.04 43.51
C GLY A 230 18.22 4.37 42.52
N GLU A 231 17.85 5.64 42.38
CA GLU A 231 16.93 6.11 41.34
C GLU A 231 17.67 6.25 40.01
N VAL A 232 17.04 5.78 38.93
CA VAL A 232 17.59 5.76 37.58
C VAL A 232 16.54 6.32 36.62
N CYS A 233 16.93 7.23 35.73
CA CYS A 233 16.07 7.78 34.72
C CYS A 233 16.12 6.94 33.44
N TYR A 234 14.97 6.69 32.84
CA TYR A 234 14.84 5.96 31.57
C TYR A 234 14.29 6.81 30.43
N VAL A 235 13.59 7.90 30.76
CA VAL A 235 13.01 8.79 29.74
C VAL A 235 13.24 10.25 30.15
N HIS A 236 13.73 11.05 29.20
CA HIS A 236 13.74 12.50 29.28
C HIS A 236 13.25 13.06 27.96
N VAL A 237 12.15 13.84 27.99
CA VAL A 237 11.54 14.40 26.77
C VAL A 237 10.84 15.74 27.10
N ASN A 238 10.84 16.64 26.12
CA ASN A 238 10.06 17.88 26.23
C ASN A 238 8.57 17.57 26.16
N CYS A 239 7.79 18.21 27.00
CA CYS A 239 6.33 18.06 27.01
C CYS A 239 5.63 19.34 27.47
N GLY A 240 4.31 19.36 27.31
CA GLY A 240 3.47 20.42 27.82
C GLY A 240 2.50 19.92 28.88
N LEU A 241 2.39 20.63 30.01
CA LEU A 241 1.31 20.39 30.96
C LEU A 241 0.00 20.92 30.40
N CYS A 242 -1.05 20.13 30.44
CA CYS A 242 -2.36 20.47 29.91
C CYS A 242 -3.44 20.41 30.99
N GLN A 243 -4.56 21.03 30.71
CA GLN A 243 -5.78 20.97 31.53
C GLN A 243 -7.02 20.99 30.66
N ASN A 244 -8.00 20.16 30.99
CA ASN A 244 -9.30 20.21 30.34
C ASN A 244 -10.08 21.45 30.84
N LYS A 245 -10.63 22.21 29.88
CA LYS A 245 -11.44 23.40 30.13
C LYS A 245 -12.70 23.34 29.29
N VAL A 246 -13.81 23.68 29.90
CA VAL A 246 -15.06 23.91 29.17
C VAL A 246 -15.06 25.33 28.62
N VAL A 247 -15.12 25.49 27.32
CA VAL A 247 -15.27 26.77 26.64
C VAL A 247 -16.64 26.87 26.01
N GLU A 248 -17.24 28.04 26.07
CA GLU A 248 -18.47 28.31 25.34
C GLU A 248 -18.12 28.91 23.99
N ARG A 249 -18.58 28.31 22.93
CA ARG A 249 -18.46 28.83 21.55
C ARG A 249 -19.83 29.06 20.96
N GLU A 250 -19.92 30.06 20.09
CA GLU A 250 -21.10 30.25 19.25
C GLU A 250 -21.16 29.11 18.23
N ASP A 251 -22.35 28.59 17.93
CA ASP A 251 -22.54 27.50 16.98
C ASP A 251 -22.06 27.92 15.59
N ASN A 252 -21.28 27.03 14.91
CA ASN A 252 -20.76 27.25 13.56
C ASN A 252 -21.87 27.39 12.49
N TYR A 253 -23.12 27.11 12.84
CA TYR A 253 -24.29 27.36 11.98
C TYR A 253 -24.35 28.82 11.51
N PHE A 254 -23.89 29.76 12.33
CA PHE A 254 -23.87 31.18 12.01
C PHE A 254 -22.77 31.60 11.04
N GLU A 255 -21.64 30.88 10.96
CA GLU A 255 -20.63 31.17 9.94
C GLU A 255 -21.10 30.77 8.53
N LEU A 256 -21.93 29.74 8.42
CA LEU A 256 -22.52 29.31 7.14
C LEU A 256 -23.59 30.30 6.66
N THR A 257 -24.41 30.79 7.55
CA THR A 257 -25.51 31.74 7.22
C THR A 257 -24.97 33.11 6.84
N ARG A 258 -23.91 33.62 7.49
CA ARG A 258 -23.18 34.83 7.07
C ARG A 258 -22.65 34.74 5.63
N LYS A 259 -22.21 33.60 5.18
CA LYS A 259 -21.75 33.36 3.78
C LYS A 259 -22.88 33.52 2.79
N PHE A 260 -24.13 33.33 3.17
CA PHE A 260 -25.30 33.41 2.31
C PHE A 260 -26.09 34.69 2.47
N ASN A 261 -25.58 35.71 3.16
CA ASN A 261 -26.25 37.01 3.40
C ASN A 261 -27.68 36.87 3.97
N ILE A 262 -27.92 35.87 4.82
CA ILE A 262 -29.20 35.71 5.52
C ILE A 262 -29.09 36.53 6.81
N ASP A 263 -30.09 37.39 7.06
CA ASP A 263 -30.15 38.15 8.32
C ASP A 263 -30.57 37.23 9.46
N GLU A 264 -29.58 36.80 10.25
CA GLU A 264 -29.69 35.78 11.28
C GLU A 264 -30.11 36.37 12.65
N THR A 265 -30.12 37.69 12.76
CA THR A 265 -30.36 38.34 14.04
C THR A 265 -31.84 38.54 14.35
N VAL A 266 -32.71 38.31 13.35
CA VAL A 266 -34.13 38.59 13.47
C VAL A 266 -34.95 37.41 12.89
N ASN A 267 -35.87 36.88 13.70
CA ASN A 267 -36.83 35.89 13.21
C ASN A 267 -37.97 36.59 12.40
N PHE A 268 -38.84 35.81 11.79
CA PHE A 268 -39.97 36.28 10.98
C PHE A 268 -40.95 37.20 11.75
N LYS A 269 -40.85 37.30 13.08
CA LYS A 269 -41.65 38.19 13.95
C LYS A 269 -40.88 39.42 14.42
N GLY A 270 -39.65 39.62 13.97
CA GLY A 270 -38.80 40.73 14.38
C GLY A 270 -38.14 40.56 15.75
N GLU A 271 -38.19 39.40 16.36
CA GLU A 271 -37.51 39.10 17.62
C GLU A 271 -36.02 38.76 17.35
N LYS A 272 -35.12 39.26 18.23
CA LYS A 272 -33.70 38.92 18.18
C LYS A 272 -33.52 37.43 18.50
N LEU A 273 -32.90 36.69 17.60
CA LEU A 273 -32.46 35.32 17.86
C LEU A 273 -31.27 35.35 18.82
N GLU A 274 -31.40 34.68 19.96
CA GLU A 274 -30.25 34.39 20.80
C GLU A 274 -29.39 33.32 20.14
N HIS A 275 -28.10 33.60 20.00
CA HIS A 275 -27.14 32.63 19.45
C HIS A 275 -26.99 31.45 20.41
N PRO A 276 -27.29 30.23 20.00
CA PRO A 276 -27.05 29.06 20.85
C PRO A 276 -25.54 28.93 21.11
N LYS A 277 -25.20 28.90 22.39
CA LYS A 277 -23.82 28.62 22.82
C LYS A 277 -23.66 27.14 23.06
N ILE A 278 -22.66 26.55 22.37
CA ILE A 278 -22.26 25.16 22.59
C ILE A 278 -21.13 25.17 23.63
N LYS A 279 -21.27 24.31 24.63
CA LYS A 279 -20.19 24.03 25.58
C LYS A 279 -19.32 22.95 25.00
N GLU A 280 -18.07 23.27 24.72
CA GLU A 280 -17.07 22.33 24.20
C GLU A 280 -15.97 22.15 25.25
N GLU A 281 -15.63 20.91 25.56
CA GLU A 281 -14.48 20.60 26.39
C GLU A 281 -13.22 20.58 25.53
N ILE A 282 -12.24 21.43 25.86
CA ILE A 282 -10.97 21.51 25.14
C ILE A 282 -9.81 21.22 26.10
N THR A 283 -8.78 20.58 25.60
CA THR A 283 -7.51 20.41 26.32
C THR A 283 -6.61 21.63 26.05
N ALA A 284 -6.43 22.46 27.04
CA ALA A 284 -5.62 23.66 26.93
C ALA A 284 -4.19 23.40 27.44
N LEU A 285 -3.19 23.80 26.63
CA LEU A 285 -1.80 23.81 27.06
C LEU A 285 -1.58 24.93 28.09
N LEU A 286 -1.04 24.60 29.25
CA LEU A 286 -0.72 25.53 30.32
C LEU A 286 0.72 26.02 30.26
N GLU A 287 1.66 25.11 30.16
CA GLU A 287 3.08 25.44 30.18
C GLU A 287 3.92 24.33 29.50
N LEU A 288 5.04 24.71 28.91
CA LEU A 288 6.04 23.79 28.34
C LEU A 288 7.11 23.47 29.41
N GLY A 289 7.58 22.25 29.44
CA GLY A 289 8.59 21.77 30.38
C GLY A 289 9.23 20.46 29.92
N HIS A 290 9.81 19.76 30.87
CA HIS A 290 10.53 18.51 30.69
C HIS A 290 9.84 17.41 31.48
N PHE A 291 9.65 16.27 30.85
CA PHE A 291 9.16 15.04 31.48
C PHE A 291 10.33 14.08 31.68
N PHE A 292 10.35 13.45 32.86
CA PHE A 292 11.29 12.38 33.20
C PHE A 292 10.50 11.20 33.75
N LEU A 293 10.86 10.00 33.32
CA LEU A 293 10.39 8.74 33.89
C LEU A 293 11.57 8.03 34.53
N THR A 294 11.50 7.82 35.84
CA THR A 294 12.48 7.07 36.59
C THR A 294 11.93 5.71 37.01
N ASN A 295 12.77 4.84 37.59
CA ASN A 295 12.34 3.57 38.18
C ASN A 295 11.42 3.75 39.42
N THR A 296 11.25 4.97 39.94
CA THR A 296 10.48 5.24 41.17
C THR A 296 9.35 6.25 40.99
N ARG A 297 9.45 7.18 40.05
CA ARG A 297 8.48 8.28 39.88
C ARG A 297 8.44 8.83 38.45
N ILE A 298 7.38 9.55 38.14
CA ILE A 298 7.33 10.51 37.04
C ILE A 298 7.63 11.90 37.56
N ILE A 299 8.31 12.71 36.76
CA ILE A 299 8.64 14.09 37.10
C ILE A 299 8.34 14.98 35.90
N TYR A 300 7.62 16.08 36.12
CA TYR A 300 7.49 17.17 35.17
C TYR A 300 8.09 18.42 35.78
N LEU A 301 8.94 19.11 35.04
CA LEU A 301 9.60 20.34 35.45
C LEU A 301 9.42 21.41 34.38
N SER A 302 8.96 22.59 34.80
CA SER A 302 8.92 23.80 34.00
C SER A 302 9.46 24.98 34.78
N GLN A 303 9.43 26.19 34.22
CA GLN A 303 9.88 27.39 34.93
C GLN A 303 9.00 27.76 36.12
N LYS A 304 7.71 27.44 36.06
CA LYS A 304 6.71 27.87 37.06
C LYS A 304 6.15 26.72 37.88
N GLN A 305 6.22 25.50 37.36
CA GLN A 305 5.57 24.35 37.97
C GLN A 305 6.49 23.13 38.01
N ALA A 306 6.40 22.39 39.11
CA ALA A 306 7.03 21.08 39.25
C ALA A 306 5.99 20.09 39.74
N LEU A 307 5.94 18.91 39.09
CA LEU A 307 5.13 17.80 39.51
C LEU A 307 6.03 16.58 39.66
N ALA A 308 5.96 15.92 40.82
CA ALA A 308 6.60 14.63 41.02
C ALA A 308 5.58 13.66 41.64
N LYS A 309 5.38 12.50 41.04
CA LYS A 309 4.45 11.47 41.53
C LYS A 309 5.15 10.12 41.53
N ARG A 310 5.16 9.44 42.67
CA ARG A 310 5.70 8.07 42.77
C ARG A 310 4.90 7.10 41.89
N LEU A 311 5.59 6.14 41.30
CA LEU A 311 4.89 5.13 40.48
C LEU A 311 3.89 4.32 41.28
N ASP A 312 4.17 4.09 42.57
CA ASP A 312 3.25 3.41 43.48
C ASP A 312 2.00 4.22 43.79
N ASP A 313 2.03 5.55 43.67
CA ASP A 313 0.88 6.42 43.86
C ASP A 313 0.03 6.61 42.60
N LEU A 314 0.54 6.21 41.45
CA LEU A 314 -0.21 6.22 40.20
C LEU A 314 -1.02 4.93 40.05
N THR A 315 -2.27 5.02 39.65
CA THR A 315 -3.12 3.88 39.33
C THR A 315 -2.88 3.38 37.91
N GLY A 316 -2.56 4.28 36.97
CA GLY A 316 -2.31 3.96 35.58
C GLY A 316 -2.04 5.20 34.73
N ALA A 317 -2.05 4.99 33.44
CA ALA A 317 -2.05 6.05 32.44
C ALA A 317 -2.89 5.65 31.24
N ASP A 318 -3.45 6.62 30.56
CA ASP A 318 -4.15 6.50 29.27
C ASP A 318 -3.42 7.31 28.20
N PHE A 319 -3.54 6.85 26.97
CA PHE A 319 -2.98 7.51 25.79
C PHE A 319 -4.09 7.76 24.78
N ASP A 320 -4.23 8.99 24.30
CA ASP A 320 -5.27 9.40 23.35
C ASP A 320 -5.05 8.88 21.91
N GLY A 321 -3.94 8.21 21.66
CA GLY A 321 -3.54 7.71 20.34
C GLY A 321 -2.80 8.73 19.48
N ILE A 322 -2.68 9.98 19.94
CA ILE A 322 -2.05 11.09 19.21
C ILE A 322 -0.83 11.61 19.98
N ASN A 323 -1.05 12.41 21.02
CA ASN A 323 0.08 13.07 21.70
C ASN A 323 -0.15 13.38 23.18
N ILE A 324 -1.27 13.01 23.76
CA ILE A 324 -1.55 13.23 25.18
C ILE A 324 -1.48 11.91 25.95
N VAL A 325 -0.69 11.91 27.01
CA VAL A 325 -0.70 10.86 28.03
C VAL A 325 -1.28 11.43 29.31
N THR A 326 -2.34 10.80 29.82
CA THR A 326 -2.99 11.17 31.08
C THR A 326 -2.58 10.18 32.16
N PHE A 327 -1.90 10.65 33.20
CA PHE A 327 -1.53 9.83 34.36
C PHE A 327 -2.57 9.99 35.45
N HIS A 328 -3.03 8.89 36.02
CA HIS A 328 -4.05 8.85 37.06
C HIS A 328 -3.42 8.51 38.39
N ASP A 329 -3.66 9.30 39.43
CA ASP A 329 -3.21 8.98 40.78
C ASP A 329 -4.29 8.34 41.66
N LYS A 330 -3.91 7.88 42.83
CA LYS A 330 -4.82 7.27 43.83
C LYS A 330 -5.87 8.25 44.36
N ASP A 331 -5.57 9.55 44.33
CA ASP A 331 -6.47 10.62 44.74
C ASP A 331 -7.47 11.01 43.63
N LYS A 332 -7.51 10.24 42.54
CA LYS A 332 -8.34 10.48 41.35
C LYS A 332 -8.01 11.79 40.62
N GLN A 333 -6.80 12.32 40.80
CA GLN A 333 -6.31 13.44 40.02
C GLN A 333 -5.75 12.97 38.71
N GLU A 334 -5.98 13.77 37.68
CA GLU A 334 -5.46 13.51 36.33
C GLU A 334 -4.36 14.51 35.98
N HIS A 335 -3.25 14.01 35.48
CA HIS A 335 -2.12 14.80 35.05
C HIS A 335 -1.94 14.62 33.55
N LEU A 336 -2.43 15.59 32.77
CA LEU A 336 -2.44 15.56 31.31
C LEU A 336 -1.11 16.16 30.81
N LEU A 337 -0.32 15.34 30.12
CA LEU A 337 0.93 15.78 29.50
C LEU A 337 0.85 15.58 27.98
N LYS A 338 1.10 16.66 27.26
CA LYS A 338 1.17 16.65 25.79
C LYS A 338 2.64 16.49 25.37
N PHE A 339 2.93 15.45 24.64
CA PHE A 339 4.25 15.13 24.10
C PHE A 339 4.32 15.43 22.58
N PRO A 340 5.52 15.48 22.00
CA PRO A 340 5.66 15.34 20.55
C PRO A 340 4.99 14.06 20.07
N ASP A 341 4.36 14.09 18.90
CA ASP A 341 3.57 12.95 18.36
C ASP A 341 4.36 11.65 18.28
N GLU A 342 5.70 11.74 18.09
CA GLU A 342 6.59 10.60 18.02
C GLU A 342 6.93 10.01 19.40
N ALA A 343 6.81 10.81 20.46
CA ALA A 343 7.24 10.44 21.80
C ALA A 343 6.09 9.93 22.71
N ALA A 344 4.87 10.41 22.51
CA ALA A 344 3.76 10.11 23.41
C ALA A 344 3.50 8.61 23.58
N GLY A 345 3.42 7.87 22.48
CA GLY A 345 3.23 6.42 22.51
C GLY A 345 4.40 5.68 23.15
N VAL A 346 5.63 6.13 22.89
CA VAL A 346 6.86 5.59 23.53
C VAL A 346 6.82 5.81 25.03
N VAL A 347 6.54 7.04 25.49
CA VAL A 347 6.42 7.36 26.92
C VAL A 347 5.38 6.49 27.61
N TYR A 348 4.22 6.33 26.98
CA TYR A 348 3.13 5.49 27.50
C TYR A 348 3.56 4.03 27.67
N ILE A 349 4.21 3.45 26.67
CA ILE A 349 4.70 2.07 26.72
C ILE A 349 5.76 1.93 27.83
N LEU A 350 6.75 2.83 27.84
CA LEU A 350 7.85 2.78 28.82
C LEU A 350 7.33 2.98 30.25
N PHE A 351 6.36 3.89 30.46
CA PHE A 351 5.70 4.03 31.75
C PHE A 351 5.06 2.72 32.23
N LYS A 352 4.33 2.02 31.37
CA LYS A 352 3.70 0.73 31.71
C LYS A 352 4.74 -0.32 32.08
N ARG A 353 5.82 -0.42 31.30
CA ARG A 353 6.91 -1.37 31.56
C ARG A 353 7.61 -1.08 32.89
N VAL A 354 7.99 0.17 33.12
CA VAL A 354 8.69 0.57 34.37
C VAL A 354 7.78 0.34 35.58
N LYS A 355 6.48 0.72 35.48
CA LYS A 355 5.51 0.48 36.54
C LYS A 355 5.32 -1.00 36.86
N ASN A 356 5.30 -1.86 35.85
CA ASN A 356 5.18 -3.31 35.98
C ASN A 356 6.52 -4.01 36.31
N LYS A 357 7.62 -3.27 36.44
CA LYS A 357 9.00 -3.80 36.67
C LYS A 357 9.50 -4.70 35.53
N GLU A 358 9.07 -4.44 34.31
CA GLU A 358 9.51 -5.08 33.07
C GLU A 358 10.70 -4.30 32.46
N ILE A 359 11.81 -4.22 33.22
CA ILE A 359 12.94 -3.32 32.90
C ILE A 359 14.05 -4.11 32.18
#